data_3e9ba9c960a6e7806058265c0c588262
#
_entry.id   3e9ba9c960a6e7806058265c0c588262
#
_cell.length_a   1.000
_cell.length_b   1.000
_cell.length_c   1.000
_cell.angle_alpha   90.00
_cell.angle_beta   90.00
_cell.angle_gamma   90.00
#
_symmetry.space_group_name_H-M   'P 1'
#
loop_
_entity.id
_entity.type
_entity.pdbx_description
1 polymer ?
#
loop_
_entity_poly.entity_id
_entity_poly.type
_entity_poly.pdbx_seq_one_letter_code
_entity_poly.pdbx_strand_id
1 'polypeptide(L)'
;MDVTPAPAPIVLTLTDTPVARRVADLLGADLHARAGRAAGDVAFDDAPEHLRALFAAGVPIVGLCAAGILIRALAPLLGDKRLEPPVLAVAPDGGAVVPLLGGHRGANALARRIADALGVVPAITTAGDAAFGVALDDPPPGWRLASPERAGPAMARLLAGEGARVEGEAPWLAALPRGTGVRVAATLRPAAADLRYAPQVVALGVGASRGCPEAELAELVREALAEADVAPEAVAAVGTLDLKADEGAVVALARSLGAPLRLFDAAWLAAFAQDVAALRA
;
A
#
# COMPACT_ATOMS: atom_id res chain seq x y z
N MET A 1 -13.57 10.50 5.05
CA MET A 1 -12.65 10.36 3.90
C MET A 1 -12.90 8.98 3.32
N ASP A 2 -13.32 8.92 2.06
CA ASP A 2 -13.54 7.64 1.38
C ASP A 2 -12.24 6.86 1.33
N VAL A 3 -12.21 5.70 1.98
CA VAL A 3 -11.15 4.71 1.73
C VAL A 3 -11.58 3.89 0.52
N THR A 4 -11.65 4.57 -0.61
CA THR A 4 -11.57 3.88 -1.89
C THR A 4 -10.26 3.11 -1.88
N PRO A 5 -10.21 1.84 -2.30
CA PRO A 5 -8.93 1.16 -2.50
C PRO A 5 -8.03 2.08 -3.31
N ALA A 6 -6.74 2.14 -2.95
CA ALA A 6 -5.80 2.98 -3.69
C ALA A 6 -6.01 2.74 -5.19
N PRO A 7 -6.15 3.80 -5.99
CA PRO A 7 -6.43 3.65 -7.40
C PRO A 7 -5.33 2.79 -8.05
N ALA A 8 -5.72 1.96 -9.01
CA ALA A 8 -4.77 1.16 -9.77
C ALA A 8 -3.74 2.09 -10.45
N PRO A 9 -2.47 1.67 -10.56
CA PRO A 9 -1.49 2.46 -11.28
C PRO A 9 -1.86 2.58 -12.76
N ILE A 10 -1.44 3.69 -13.40
CA ILE A 10 -1.48 3.83 -14.85
C ILE A 10 -0.07 3.88 -15.42
N VAL A 11 0.07 3.49 -16.68
CA VAL A 11 1.29 3.64 -17.46
C VAL A 11 1.07 4.73 -18.49
N LEU A 12 1.97 5.70 -18.56
CA LEU A 12 1.87 6.82 -19.51
C LEU A 12 3.07 6.82 -20.47
N THR A 13 2.79 6.99 -21.76
CA THR A 13 3.85 7.13 -22.77
C THR A 13 3.61 8.31 -23.69
N LEU A 14 4.70 8.95 -24.12
CA LEU A 14 4.68 10.08 -25.07
C LEU A 14 5.02 9.65 -26.49
N THR A 15 5.62 8.48 -26.64
CA THR A 15 6.06 7.92 -27.92
C THR A 15 5.79 6.42 -27.92
N ASP A 16 5.65 5.85 -29.10
CA ASP A 16 5.47 4.41 -29.23
C ASP A 16 6.71 3.66 -28.76
N THR A 17 6.51 2.70 -27.84
CA THR A 17 7.56 1.83 -27.32
C THR A 17 6.96 0.51 -26.81
N PRO A 18 7.54 -0.64 -27.18
CA PRO A 18 7.07 -1.96 -26.73
C PRO A 18 7.21 -2.12 -25.20
N VAL A 19 8.10 -1.36 -24.57
CA VAL A 19 8.28 -1.36 -23.11
C VAL A 19 7.04 -0.82 -22.41
N ALA A 20 6.34 0.17 -22.98
CA ALA A 20 5.15 0.75 -22.36
C ALA A 20 4.04 -0.30 -22.19
N ARG A 21 3.73 -1.06 -23.25
CA ARG A 21 2.71 -2.12 -23.19
C ARG A 21 3.14 -3.24 -22.22
N ARG A 22 4.41 -3.66 -22.28
CA ARG A 22 4.95 -4.67 -21.36
C ARG A 22 4.80 -4.29 -19.90
N VAL A 23 5.07 -3.01 -19.55
CA VAL A 23 4.92 -2.50 -18.17
C VAL A 23 3.44 -2.39 -17.80
N ALA A 24 2.56 -1.96 -18.70
CA ALA A 24 1.12 -1.91 -18.46
C ALA A 24 0.56 -3.31 -18.18
N ASP A 25 0.87 -4.30 -19.00
CA ASP A 25 0.45 -5.69 -18.83
C ASP A 25 0.96 -6.30 -17.51
N LEU A 26 2.23 -6.03 -17.15
CA LEU A 26 2.83 -6.46 -15.89
C LEU A 26 2.04 -5.94 -14.68
N LEU A 27 1.58 -4.68 -14.75
CA LEU A 27 0.88 -4.03 -13.66
C LEU A 27 -0.63 -4.27 -13.66
N GLY A 28 -1.19 -4.80 -14.78
CA GLY A 28 -2.63 -4.84 -15.02
C GLY A 28 -3.22 -3.43 -15.10
N ALA A 29 -2.49 -2.51 -15.73
CA ALA A 29 -2.76 -1.08 -15.76
C ALA A 29 -3.17 -0.61 -17.16
N ASP A 30 -3.99 0.44 -17.22
CA ASP A 30 -4.29 1.10 -18.49
C ASP A 30 -3.04 1.84 -19.01
N LEU A 31 -2.81 1.73 -20.33
CA LEU A 31 -1.78 2.47 -21.04
C LEU A 31 -2.36 3.78 -21.57
N HIS A 32 -1.95 4.89 -20.98
CA HIS A 32 -2.27 6.23 -21.44
C HIS A 32 -1.23 6.68 -22.46
N ALA A 33 -1.66 6.98 -23.69
CA ALA A 33 -0.77 7.30 -24.81
C ALA A 33 -1.07 8.68 -25.41
N ARG A 34 -0.01 9.41 -25.80
CA ARG A 34 -0.19 10.69 -26.47
C ARG A 34 -0.81 10.50 -27.84
N ALA A 35 -1.94 11.16 -28.08
CA ALA A 35 -2.68 11.11 -29.35
C ALA A 35 -1.77 11.43 -30.56
N GLY A 36 -1.91 10.62 -31.60
CA GLY A 36 -1.12 10.75 -32.84
C GLY A 36 0.37 10.41 -32.73
N ARG A 37 0.85 9.91 -31.55
CA ARG A 37 2.26 9.53 -31.35
C ARG A 37 2.48 8.12 -30.79
N ALA A 38 1.50 7.59 -30.12
CA ALA A 38 1.53 6.23 -29.59
C ALA A 38 0.13 5.64 -29.50
N ALA A 39 0.02 4.31 -29.52
CA ALA A 39 -1.22 3.59 -29.29
C ALA A 39 -1.35 3.20 -27.82
N GLY A 40 -2.55 3.36 -27.23
CA GLY A 40 -2.85 3.03 -25.84
C GLY A 40 -4.34 2.80 -25.63
N ASP A 41 -4.69 2.48 -24.38
CA ASP A 41 -6.07 2.23 -23.96
C ASP A 41 -6.81 3.57 -23.75
N VAL A 42 -6.08 4.61 -23.33
CA VAL A 42 -6.57 5.97 -23.11
C VAL A 42 -5.69 6.95 -23.89
N ALA A 43 -6.28 7.78 -24.74
CA ALA A 43 -5.58 8.83 -25.49
C ALA A 43 -5.63 10.17 -24.75
N PHE A 44 -4.55 10.97 -24.81
CA PHE A 44 -4.49 12.34 -24.30
C PHE A 44 -3.71 13.25 -25.24
N ASP A 45 -4.03 14.56 -25.24
CA ASP A 45 -3.39 15.58 -26.09
C ASP A 45 -2.35 16.40 -25.33
N ASP A 46 -2.67 16.84 -24.11
CA ASP A 46 -1.77 17.65 -23.26
C ASP A 46 -1.20 16.82 -22.12
N ALA A 47 0.09 16.52 -22.18
CA ALA A 47 0.73 15.67 -21.17
C ALA A 47 0.83 16.36 -19.79
N PRO A 48 1.20 17.63 -19.63
CA PRO A 48 1.18 18.32 -18.36
C PRO A 48 -0.21 18.37 -17.70
N GLU A 49 -1.25 18.67 -18.45
CA GLU A 49 -2.63 18.71 -17.95
C GLU A 49 -3.09 17.33 -17.50
N HIS A 50 -2.89 16.32 -18.33
CA HIS A 50 -3.27 14.93 -18.04
C HIS A 50 -2.54 14.37 -16.80
N LEU A 51 -1.24 14.63 -16.69
CA LEU A 51 -0.44 14.22 -15.52
C LEU A 51 -0.94 14.89 -14.24
N ARG A 52 -1.28 16.19 -14.27
CA ARG A 52 -1.81 16.91 -13.11
C ARG A 52 -3.16 16.38 -12.67
N ALA A 53 -4.05 16.07 -13.63
CA ALA A 53 -5.37 15.49 -13.31
C ALA A 53 -5.24 14.15 -12.62
N LEU A 54 -4.39 13.25 -13.12
CA LEU A 54 -4.12 11.95 -12.52
C LEU A 54 -3.51 12.08 -11.11
N PHE A 55 -2.52 12.96 -10.97
CA PHE A 55 -1.84 13.20 -9.68
C PHE A 55 -2.80 13.77 -8.64
N ALA A 56 -3.63 14.76 -9.01
CA ALA A 56 -4.64 15.33 -8.12
C ALA A 56 -5.72 14.30 -7.70
N ALA A 57 -6.01 13.33 -8.56
CA ALA A 57 -6.89 12.20 -8.25
C ALA A 57 -6.22 11.11 -7.40
N GLY A 58 -4.95 11.26 -7.02
CA GLY A 58 -4.20 10.30 -6.22
C GLY A 58 -3.80 9.02 -6.97
N VAL A 59 -3.82 9.03 -8.31
CA VAL A 59 -3.50 7.87 -9.15
C VAL A 59 -1.99 7.67 -9.23
N PRO A 60 -1.45 6.47 -8.94
CA PRO A 60 -0.04 6.15 -9.16
C PRO A 60 0.32 6.22 -10.65
N ILE A 61 1.42 6.91 -10.98
CA ILE A 61 1.83 7.20 -12.36
C ILE A 61 3.17 6.55 -12.68
N VAL A 62 3.22 5.74 -13.72
CA VAL A 62 4.45 5.20 -14.31
C VAL A 62 4.66 5.83 -15.68
N GLY A 63 5.51 6.85 -15.76
CA GLY A 63 5.75 7.58 -17.01
C GLY A 63 6.94 7.03 -17.79
N LEU A 64 6.71 6.50 -19.02
CA LEU A 64 7.76 6.15 -19.94
C LEU A 64 8.22 7.39 -20.70
N CYS A 65 8.96 8.23 -20.00
CA CYS A 65 9.51 9.49 -20.53
C CYS A 65 10.66 9.97 -19.64
N ALA A 66 11.32 11.03 -20.07
CA ALA A 66 12.35 11.67 -19.27
C ALA A 66 11.78 12.16 -17.92
N ALA A 67 12.46 11.85 -16.80
CA ALA A 67 12.06 12.25 -15.45
C ALA A 67 11.74 13.75 -15.32
N GLY A 68 12.51 14.61 -16.02
CA GLY A 68 12.29 16.04 -16.04
C GLY A 68 10.94 16.50 -16.62
N ILE A 69 10.26 15.67 -17.42
CA ILE A 69 8.91 15.94 -17.91
C ILE A 69 7.91 15.79 -16.76
N LEU A 70 7.98 14.68 -16.03
CA LEU A 70 7.13 14.42 -14.87
C LEU A 70 7.34 15.48 -13.78
N ILE A 71 8.60 15.76 -13.43
CA ILE A 71 8.95 16.75 -12.41
C ILE A 71 8.36 18.12 -12.76
N ARG A 72 8.56 18.62 -13.99
CA ARG A 72 8.05 19.94 -14.40
C ARG A 72 6.53 19.99 -14.47
N ALA A 73 5.89 18.91 -14.93
CA ALA A 73 4.43 18.86 -15.01
C ALA A 73 3.81 18.90 -13.60
N LEU A 74 4.38 18.17 -12.62
CA LEU A 74 3.83 18.01 -11.29
C LEU A 74 4.29 19.06 -10.28
N ALA A 75 5.38 19.79 -10.56
CA ALA A 75 5.94 20.79 -9.65
C ALA A 75 4.92 21.75 -9.01
N PRO A 76 3.89 22.25 -9.73
CA PRO A 76 2.88 23.14 -9.13
C PRO A 76 1.97 22.47 -8.10
N LEU A 77 1.92 21.12 -8.04
CA LEU A 77 1.06 20.34 -7.17
C LEU A 77 1.81 19.73 -5.98
N LEU A 78 3.13 19.84 -5.93
CA LEU A 78 3.94 19.28 -4.86
C LEU A 78 3.76 20.08 -3.58
N GLY A 79 3.42 19.40 -2.50
CA GLY A 79 3.16 20.05 -1.22
C GLY A 79 3.44 19.11 -0.03
N ASP A 80 2.48 18.29 0.34
CA ASP A 80 2.66 17.33 1.43
C ASP A 80 3.04 15.94 0.88
N LYS A 81 4.30 15.57 1.03
CA LYS A 81 4.83 14.26 0.59
C LYS A 81 4.06 13.05 1.14
N ARG A 82 3.28 13.22 2.20
CA ARG A 82 2.46 12.16 2.80
C ARG A 82 1.18 11.89 2.01
N LEU A 83 0.77 12.83 1.16
CA LEU A 83 -0.45 12.75 0.35
C LEU A 83 -0.16 12.46 -1.13
N GLU A 84 1.08 12.71 -1.57
CA GLU A 84 1.51 12.54 -2.95
C GLU A 84 1.44 11.06 -3.40
N PRO A 85 0.79 10.75 -4.54
CA PRO A 85 0.77 9.40 -5.06
C PRO A 85 2.14 8.96 -5.58
N PRO A 86 2.38 7.64 -5.72
CA PRO A 86 3.58 7.13 -6.38
C PRO A 86 3.77 7.69 -7.80
N VAL A 87 4.95 8.21 -8.10
CA VAL A 87 5.34 8.63 -9.45
C VAL A 87 6.70 8.05 -9.78
N LEU A 88 6.79 7.35 -10.90
CA LEU A 88 8.00 6.74 -11.41
C LEU A 88 8.30 7.22 -12.84
N ALA A 89 9.57 7.41 -13.15
CA ALA A 89 10.04 7.51 -14.54
C ALA A 89 10.68 6.19 -14.95
N VAL A 90 10.31 5.71 -16.14
CA VAL A 90 10.94 4.56 -16.78
C VAL A 90 11.51 5.04 -18.11
N ALA A 91 12.76 4.68 -18.39
CA ALA A 91 13.36 5.01 -19.68
C ALA A 91 12.59 4.31 -20.81
N PRO A 92 12.35 4.97 -21.99
CA PRO A 92 11.58 4.38 -23.07
C PRO A 92 12.14 3.06 -23.61
N ASP A 93 13.44 2.84 -23.45
CA ASP A 93 14.14 1.58 -23.78
C ASP A 93 14.11 0.54 -22.65
N GLY A 94 13.54 0.89 -21.48
CA GLY A 94 13.52 0.04 -20.30
C GLY A 94 14.82 0.00 -19.50
N GLY A 95 15.85 0.75 -19.88
CA GLY A 95 17.19 0.71 -19.29
C GLY A 95 17.30 1.34 -17.89
N ALA A 96 16.29 2.08 -17.43
CA ALA A 96 16.28 2.68 -16.10
C ALA A 96 14.86 2.77 -15.52
N VAL A 97 14.75 2.56 -14.22
CA VAL A 97 13.51 2.72 -13.42
C VAL A 97 13.81 3.60 -12.22
N VAL A 98 13.17 4.77 -12.16
CA VAL A 98 13.49 5.81 -11.18
C VAL A 98 12.23 6.21 -10.43
N PRO A 99 12.06 5.86 -9.14
CA PRO A 99 11.01 6.42 -8.31
C PRO A 99 11.30 7.90 -8.05
N LEU A 100 10.31 8.76 -8.34
CA LEU A 100 10.43 10.21 -8.20
C LEU A 100 9.71 10.74 -6.97
N LEU A 101 8.47 10.29 -6.75
CA LEU A 101 7.60 10.72 -5.65
C LEU A 101 6.90 9.52 -5.02
N GLY A 102 6.48 9.68 -3.77
CA GLY A 102 5.73 8.64 -3.07
C GLY A 102 6.56 7.38 -2.77
N GLY A 103 7.88 7.49 -2.52
CA GLY A 103 8.75 6.37 -2.19
C GLY A 103 8.18 5.49 -1.09
N HIS A 104 7.68 6.11 -0.02
CA HIS A 104 7.05 5.47 1.14
C HIS A 104 5.54 5.16 0.94
N ARG A 105 5.02 5.34 -0.26
CA ARG A 105 3.63 5.07 -0.65
C ARG A 105 3.54 4.07 -1.80
N GLY A 106 4.58 3.23 -1.93
CA GLY A 106 4.61 2.16 -2.91
C GLY A 106 5.44 2.45 -4.17
N ALA A 107 6.01 3.66 -4.38
CA ALA A 107 6.82 3.93 -5.57
C ALA A 107 8.08 3.05 -5.60
N ASN A 108 8.75 2.81 -4.46
CA ASN A 108 9.91 1.95 -4.40
C ASN A 108 9.55 0.48 -4.68
N ALA A 109 8.40 0.00 -4.18
CA ALA A 109 7.91 -1.34 -4.45
C ALA A 109 7.55 -1.54 -5.94
N LEU A 110 6.85 -0.56 -6.55
CA LEU A 110 6.58 -0.55 -7.98
C LEU A 110 7.88 -0.52 -8.80
N ALA A 111 8.87 0.31 -8.39
CA ALA A 111 10.16 0.39 -9.07
C ALA A 111 10.90 -0.95 -9.06
N ARG A 112 10.93 -1.67 -7.93
CA ARG A 112 11.51 -3.02 -7.86
C ARG A 112 10.79 -3.98 -8.79
N ARG A 113 9.46 -4.05 -8.72
CA ARG A 113 8.65 -4.94 -9.54
C ARG A 113 8.86 -4.72 -11.05
N ILE A 114 8.91 -3.46 -11.48
CA ILE A 114 9.16 -3.11 -12.89
C ILE A 114 10.60 -3.43 -13.28
N ALA A 115 11.57 -3.07 -12.45
CA ALA A 115 12.99 -3.30 -12.69
C ALA A 115 13.32 -4.80 -12.80
N ASP A 116 12.77 -5.63 -11.91
CA ASP A 116 12.91 -7.09 -11.96
C ASP A 116 12.40 -7.65 -13.31
N ALA A 117 11.21 -7.21 -13.76
CA ALA A 117 10.64 -7.64 -15.02
C ALA A 117 11.43 -7.15 -16.25
N LEU A 118 12.12 -6.01 -16.15
CA LEU A 118 12.95 -5.44 -17.21
C LEU A 118 14.40 -5.96 -17.16
N GLY A 119 14.82 -6.61 -16.06
CA GLY A 119 16.18 -7.09 -15.87
C GLY A 119 17.18 -5.97 -15.55
N VAL A 120 16.74 -4.91 -14.87
CA VAL A 120 17.57 -3.75 -14.49
C VAL A 120 17.54 -3.49 -12.99
N VAL A 121 18.42 -2.65 -12.49
CA VAL A 121 18.45 -2.21 -11.09
C VAL A 121 17.69 -0.90 -10.96
N PRO A 122 16.69 -0.79 -10.04
CA PRO A 122 15.96 0.46 -9.85
C PRO A 122 16.83 1.50 -9.14
N ALA A 123 16.73 2.77 -9.54
CA ALA A 123 17.48 3.87 -8.96
C ALA A 123 16.81 4.38 -7.66
N ILE A 124 16.69 3.52 -6.66
CA ILE A 124 16.14 3.86 -5.34
C ILE A 124 17.20 4.59 -4.51
N THR A 125 16.85 5.79 -4.01
CA THR A 125 17.78 6.67 -3.28
C THR A 125 17.39 6.92 -1.82
N THR A 126 16.32 6.28 -1.32
CA THR A 126 15.93 6.40 0.08
C THR A 126 16.99 5.79 0.99
N ALA A 127 17.36 6.52 2.06
CA ALA A 127 18.50 6.17 2.90
C ALA A 127 18.38 4.78 3.55
N GLY A 128 17.18 4.40 3.98
CA GLY A 128 16.92 3.08 4.56
C GLY A 128 17.09 1.94 3.57
N ASP A 129 16.54 2.10 2.36
CA ASP A 129 16.71 1.13 1.29
C ASP A 129 18.17 0.99 0.87
N ALA A 130 18.90 2.11 0.79
CA ALA A 130 20.32 2.12 0.41
C ALA A 130 21.22 1.48 1.47
N ALA A 131 20.93 1.73 2.77
CA ALA A 131 21.79 1.25 3.86
C ALA A 131 21.46 -0.20 4.30
N PHE A 132 20.18 -0.57 4.32
CA PHE A 132 19.70 -1.82 4.93
C PHE A 132 18.83 -2.67 4.01
N GLY A 133 18.49 -2.20 2.81
CA GLY A 133 17.55 -2.87 1.91
C GLY A 133 16.11 -2.91 2.45
N VAL A 134 15.77 -2.08 3.45
CA VAL A 134 14.49 -2.09 4.16
C VAL A 134 13.91 -0.68 4.22
N ALA A 135 12.67 -0.52 3.79
CA ALA A 135 11.86 0.67 4.01
C ALA A 135 11.04 0.48 5.30
N LEU A 136 11.39 1.16 6.39
CA LEU A 136 10.70 1.01 7.68
C LEU A 136 9.27 1.56 7.66
N ASP A 137 8.98 2.52 6.81
CA ASP A 137 7.70 3.18 6.66
C ASP A 137 6.83 2.61 5.51
N ASP A 138 7.38 1.68 4.72
CA ASP A 138 6.70 0.96 3.64
C ASP A 138 6.94 -0.55 3.80
N PRO A 139 6.32 -1.21 4.80
CA PRO A 139 6.49 -2.63 5.04
C PRO A 139 5.95 -3.44 3.85
N PRO A 140 6.47 -4.66 3.62
CA PRO A 140 6.02 -5.51 2.52
C PRO A 140 4.55 -5.89 2.67
N PRO A 141 3.88 -6.32 1.55
CA PRO A 141 2.50 -6.79 1.59
C PRO A 141 2.24 -7.80 2.69
N GLY A 142 1.11 -7.67 3.36
CA GLY A 142 0.75 -8.52 4.51
C GLY A 142 1.26 -7.98 5.85
N TRP A 143 1.92 -6.83 5.86
CA TRP A 143 2.33 -6.15 7.09
C TRP A 143 1.79 -4.72 7.14
N ARG A 144 1.51 -4.22 8.34
CA ARG A 144 1.11 -2.84 8.57
C ARG A 144 1.91 -2.22 9.71
N LEU A 145 2.44 -1.03 9.48
CA LEU A 145 3.10 -0.22 10.50
C LEU A 145 2.04 0.54 11.30
N ALA A 146 2.07 0.39 12.62
CA ALA A 146 1.10 1.02 13.53
C ALA A 146 1.33 2.53 13.72
N SER A 147 2.57 2.97 13.63
CA SER A 147 2.96 4.37 13.89
C SER A 147 3.91 4.88 12.81
N PRO A 148 3.40 5.21 11.61
CA PRO A 148 4.23 5.63 10.47
C PRO A 148 5.09 6.87 10.76
N GLU A 149 4.63 7.76 11.63
CA GLU A 149 5.34 8.98 12.04
C GLU A 149 6.66 8.69 12.78
N ARG A 150 6.79 7.49 13.36
CA ARG A 150 8.00 7.06 14.09
C ARG A 150 9.08 6.45 13.19
N ALA A 151 8.74 6.07 11.97
CA ALA A 151 9.67 5.40 11.06
C ALA A 151 10.88 6.27 10.72
N GLY A 152 10.67 7.55 10.40
CA GLY A 152 11.75 8.49 10.10
C GLY A 152 12.73 8.66 11.26
N PRO A 153 12.28 8.99 12.49
CA PRO A 153 13.16 9.03 13.68
C PRO A 153 13.88 7.72 13.97
N ALA A 154 13.21 6.57 13.86
CA ALA A 154 13.83 5.26 14.05
C ALA A 154 14.92 4.98 13.00
N MET A 155 14.65 5.30 11.73
CA MET A 155 15.65 5.18 10.65
C MET A 155 16.87 6.06 10.91
N ALA A 156 16.69 7.31 11.36
CA ALA A 156 17.82 8.19 11.68
C ALA A 156 18.70 7.60 12.78
N ARG A 157 18.11 7.00 13.82
CA ARG A 157 18.86 6.33 14.90
C ARG A 157 19.62 5.10 14.42
N LEU A 158 19.02 4.29 13.52
CA LEU A 158 19.68 3.15 12.91
C LEU A 158 20.89 3.57 12.05
N LEU A 159 20.72 4.64 11.25
CA LEU A 159 21.80 5.22 10.45
C LEU A 159 22.92 5.82 11.32
N ALA A 160 22.58 6.30 12.52
CA ALA A 160 23.56 6.74 13.53
C ALA A 160 24.28 5.58 14.25
N GLY A 161 23.93 4.31 13.93
CA GLY A 161 24.63 3.14 14.47
C GLY A 161 24.05 2.57 15.76
N GLU A 162 22.88 3.01 16.24
CA GLU A 162 22.28 2.52 17.49
C GLU A 162 21.85 1.04 17.42
N GLY A 163 21.58 0.53 16.23
CA GLY A 163 21.10 -0.82 15.99
C GLY A 163 19.66 -1.08 16.45
N ALA A 164 19.13 -2.21 16.02
CA ALA A 164 17.76 -2.64 16.30
C ALA A 164 17.69 -3.91 17.15
N ARG A 165 16.74 -3.95 18.08
CA ARG A 165 16.26 -5.16 18.73
C ARG A 165 14.90 -5.50 18.13
N VAL A 166 14.85 -6.55 17.29
CA VAL A 166 13.64 -7.05 16.67
C VAL A 166 13.06 -8.16 17.54
N GLU A 167 11.80 -8.03 17.95
CA GLU A 167 11.03 -9.01 18.70
C GLU A 167 9.92 -9.56 17.79
N GLY A 168 9.80 -10.88 17.70
CA GLY A 168 8.89 -11.58 16.78
C GLY A 168 9.54 -11.99 15.48
N GLU A 169 8.76 -12.62 14.60
CA GLU A 169 9.22 -13.18 13.33
C GLU A 169 8.86 -12.26 12.16
N ALA A 170 9.85 -11.61 11.58
CA ALA A 170 9.73 -10.77 10.40
C ALA A 170 11.01 -10.89 9.55
N PRO A 171 11.09 -11.89 8.66
CA PRO A 171 12.30 -12.15 7.87
C PRO A 171 12.81 -10.93 7.09
N TRP A 172 11.91 -10.06 6.66
CA TRP A 172 12.23 -8.84 5.92
C TRP A 172 12.96 -7.77 6.77
N LEU A 173 12.93 -7.88 8.11
CA LEU A 173 13.69 -7.03 9.05
C LEU A 173 15.08 -7.60 9.39
N ALA A 174 15.42 -8.79 8.90
CA ALA A 174 16.68 -9.48 9.27
C ALA A 174 17.95 -8.72 8.86
N ALA A 175 17.86 -7.83 7.86
CA ALA A 175 18.95 -7.00 7.39
C ALA A 175 19.25 -5.78 8.30
N LEU A 176 18.41 -5.48 9.29
CA LEU A 176 18.65 -4.38 10.21
C LEU A 176 19.88 -4.67 11.10
N PRO A 177 20.72 -3.66 11.36
CA PRO A 177 21.88 -3.81 12.25
C PRO A 177 21.40 -4.17 13.67
N ARG A 178 21.98 -5.19 14.27
CA ARG A 178 21.62 -5.63 15.62
C ARG A 178 22.11 -4.65 16.67
N GLY A 179 21.26 -4.37 17.66
CA GLY A 179 21.58 -3.47 18.77
C GLY A 179 20.37 -3.31 19.72
N THR A 180 20.45 -2.35 20.61
CA THR A 180 19.42 -2.09 21.63
C THR A 180 18.79 -0.71 21.51
N GLY A 181 19.28 0.12 20.58
CA GLY A 181 18.83 1.51 20.44
C GLY A 181 17.38 1.59 19.96
N VAL A 182 17.00 0.88 18.89
CA VAL A 182 15.65 0.91 18.34
C VAL A 182 14.94 -0.41 18.64
N ARG A 183 13.80 -0.35 19.36
CA ARG A 183 12.96 -1.53 19.59
C ARG A 183 11.93 -1.67 18.48
N VAL A 184 11.93 -2.83 17.83
CA VAL A 184 11.00 -3.18 16.74
C VAL A 184 10.22 -4.40 17.15
N ALA A 185 8.90 -4.32 17.19
CA ALA A 185 8.03 -5.46 17.46
C ALA A 185 7.30 -5.89 16.19
N ALA A 186 7.45 -7.15 15.81
CA ALA A 186 6.72 -7.80 14.72
C ALA A 186 5.68 -8.76 15.34
N THR A 187 4.46 -8.25 15.59
CA THR A 187 3.45 -8.96 16.39
C THR A 187 2.04 -8.54 16.02
N LEU A 188 1.09 -9.48 16.10
CA LEU A 188 -0.33 -9.18 15.97
C LEU A 188 -0.93 -8.54 17.24
N ARG A 189 -0.18 -8.52 18.36
CA ARG A 189 -0.63 -8.00 19.64
C ARG A 189 -0.24 -6.53 19.83
N PRO A 190 -0.96 -5.78 20.67
CA PRO A 190 -0.48 -4.49 21.15
C PRO A 190 0.89 -4.65 21.82
N ALA A 191 1.85 -3.81 21.46
CA ALA A 191 3.18 -3.85 22.06
C ALA A 191 3.79 -2.45 22.13
N ALA A 192 4.48 -2.16 23.23
CA ALA A 192 5.24 -0.93 23.39
C ALA A 192 6.61 -1.09 22.71
N ALA A 193 6.78 -0.47 21.55
CA ALA A 193 8.01 -0.45 20.78
C ALA A 193 8.19 0.90 20.07
N ASP A 194 9.40 1.19 19.58
CA ASP A 194 9.64 2.37 18.73
C ASP A 194 8.90 2.20 17.39
N LEU A 195 8.95 0.98 16.84
CA LEU A 195 8.19 0.57 15.66
C LEU A 195 7.44 -0.72 15.96
N ARG A 196 6.15 -0.77 15.59
CA ARG A 196 5.35 -1.99 15.66
C ARG A 196 4.76 -2.30 14.29
N TYR A 197 5.09 -3.49 13.80
CA TYR A 197 4.54 -4.05 12.58
C TYR A 197 3.58 -5.18 12.92
N ALA A 198 2.36 -5.06 12.46
CA ALA A 198 1.33 -6.09 12.62
C ALA A 198 1.21 -6.91 11.34
N PRO A 199 1.35 -8.26 11.40
CA PRO A 199 1.01 -9.10 10.27
C PRO A 199 -0.51 -9.03 10.05
N GLN A 200 -0.93 -8.78 8.82
CA GLN A 200 -2.34 -8.70 8.43
C GLN A 200 -2.90 -10.11 8.20
N VAL A 201 -3.23 -10.79 9.28
CA VAL A 201 -3.66 -12.21 9.27
C VAL A 201 -5.03 -12.44 9.92
N VAL A 202 -5.64 -11.40 10.46
CA VAL A 202 -6.93 -11.50 11.16
C VAL A 202 -8.07 -11.16 10.21
N ALA A 203 -9.01 -12.09 10.03
CA ALA A 203 -10.29 -11.83 9.38
C ALA A 203 -11.34 -11.53 10.45
N LEU A 204 -12.00 -10.37 10.32
CA LEU A 204 -13.04 -9.92 11.25
C LEU A 204 -14.42 -10.11 10.61
N GLY A 205 -15.19 -11.09 11.11
CA GLY A 205 -16.59 -11.29 10.73
C GLY A 205 -17.51 -10.36 11.54
N VAL A 206 -18.35 -9.57 10.85
CA VAL A 206 -19.22 -8.58 11.49
C VAL A 206 -20.67 -8.76 11.06
N GLY A 207 -21.56 -8.79 12.07
CA GLY A 207 -23.00 -8.71 11.88
C GLY A 207 -23.58 -7.54 12.68
N ALA A 208 -24.45 -6.75 12.07
CA ALA A 208 -25.13 -5.63 12.70
C ALA A 208 -26.61 -5.59 12.29
N SER A 209 -27.48 -5.05 13.14
CA SER A 209 -28.84 -4.70 12.75
C SER A 209 -28.82 -3.59 11.71
N ARG A 210 -29.87 -3.51 10.87
CA ARG A 210 -29.97 -2.41 9.91
C ARG A 210 -30.12 -1.07 10.62
N GLY A 211 -29.30 -0.08 10.23
CA GLY A 211 -29.26 1.23 10.87
C GLY A 211 -28.51 1.25 12.20
N CYS A 212 -27.65 0.28 12.48
CA CYS A 212 -26.77 0.28 13.66
C CYS A 212 -25.91 1.57 13.67
N PRO A 213 -25.81 2.27 14.80
CA PRO A 213 -24.90 3.42 14.92
C PRO A 213 -23.44 3.02 14.67
N GLU A 214 -22.72 3.81 13.85
CA GLU A 214 -21.32 3.56 13.53
C GLU A 214 -20.43 3.46 14.78
N ALA A 215 -20.67 4.34 15.75
CA ALA A 215 -19.90 4.37 17.00
C ALA A 215 -20.11 3.10 17.86
N GLU A 216 -21.33 2.56 17.90
CA GLU A 216 -21.65 1.33 18.65
C GLU A 216 -20.89 0.13 18.08
N LEU A 217 -20.92 -0.05 16.76
CA LEU A 217 -20.22 -1.15 16.12
C LEU A 217 -18.70 -1.01 16.25
N ALA A 218 -18.18 0.21 16.11
CA ALA A 218 -16.74 0.48 16.26
C ALA A 218 -16.26 0.19 17.69
N GLU A 219 -17.04 0.55 18.70
CA GLU A 219 -16.72 0.29 20.09
C GLU A 219 -16.74 -1.21 20.40
N LEU A 220 -17.79 -1.94 19.98
CA LEU A 220 -17.88 -3.38 20.15
C LEU A 220 -16.67 -4.10 19.53
N VAL A 221 -16.27 -3.69 18.33
CA VAL A 221 -15.11 -4.30 17.64
C VAL A 221 -13.81 -3.96 18.38
N ARG A 222 -13.66 -2.73 18.86
CA ARG A 222 -12.50 -2.32 19.66
C ARG A 222 -12.37 -3.17 20.93
N GLU A 223 -13.47 -3.39 21.63
CA GLU A 223 -13.52 -4.25 22.84
C GLU A 223 -13.18 -5.70 22.50
N ALA A 224 -13.78 -6.27 21.47
CA ALA A 224 -13.51 -7.64 21.04
C ALA A 224 -12.04 -7.87 20.63
N LEU A 225 -11.44 -6.92 19.92
CA LEU A 225 -10.02 -6.97 19.56
C LEU A 225 -9.13 -6.86 20.82
N ALA A 226 -9.49 -6.02 21.76
CA ALA A 226 -8.76 -5.87 23.02
C ALA A 226 -8.86 -7.13 23.89
N GLU A 227 -10.04 -7.75 23.99
CA GLU A 227 -10.23 -9.00 24.70
C GLU A 227 -9.43 -10.16 24.07
N ALA A 228 -9.36 -10.18 22.74
CA ALA A 228 -8.56 -11.16 22.01
C ALA A 228 -7.04 -10.87 22.02
N ASP A 229 -6.60 -9.76 22.62
CA ASP A 229 -5.22 -9.27 22.59
C ASP A 229 -4.69 -9.08 21.13
N VAL A 230 -5.54 -8.57 20.24
CA VAL A 230 -5.27 -8.35 18.83
C VAL A 230 -5.21 -6.85 18.53
N ALA A 231 -4.14 -6.42 17.88
CA ALA A 231 -4.01 -5.05 17.42
C ALA A 231 -4.89 -4.77 16.18
N PRO A 232 -5.57 -3.62 16.09
CA PRO A 232 -6.42 -3.29 14.94
C PRO A 232 -5.70 -3.37 13.59
N GLU A 233 -4.40 -3.09 13.56
CA GLU A 233 -3.57 -3.15 12.38
C GLU A 233 -3.35 -4.57 11.85
N ALA A 234 -3.61 -5.59 12.67
CA ALA A 234 -3.54 -6.99 12.26
C ALA A 234 -4.77 -7.46 11.46
N VAL A 235 -5.83 -6.62 11.41
CA VAL A 235 -7.03 -6.94 10.63
C VAL A 235 -6.74 -6.83 9.14
N ALA A 236 -6.81 -7.97 8.44
CA ALA A 236 -6.58 -8.11 7.01
C ALA A 236 -7.83 -7.83 6.17
N ALA A 237 -9.01 -8.17 6.70
CA ALA A 237 -10.30 -7.96 6.04
C ALA A 237 -11.45 -7.91 7.05
N VAL A 238 -12.50 -7.17 6.70
CA VAL A 238 -13.80 -7.20 7.36
C VAL A 238 -14.77 -7.96 6.47
N GLY A 239 -15.39 -9.00 7.02
CA GLY A 239 -16.38 -9.84 6.33
C GLY A 239 -17.77 -9.60 6.84
N THR A 240 -18.77 -9.55 5.95
CA THR A 240 -20.19 -9.48 6.30
C THR A 240 -21.05 -10.16 5.25
N LEU A 241 -22.36 -10.29 5.53
CA LEU A 241 -23.34 -10.74 4.54
C LEU A 241 -23.49 -9.73 3.40
N ASP A 242 -23.70 -10.21 2.19
CA ASP A 242 -23.97 -9.41 0.98
C ASP A 242 -25.17 -8.47 1.17
N LEU A 243 -26.19 -8.91 1.91
CA LEU A 243 -27.36 -8.09 2.31
C LEU A 243 -27.02 -6.85 3.16
N LYS A 244 -25.75 -6.75 3.62
CA LYS A 244 -25.22 -5.65 4.45
C LYS A 244 -24.18 -4.82 3.70
N ALA A 245 -24.08 -4.97 2.40
CA ALA A 245 -23.10 -4.25 1.58
C ALA A 245 -23.21 -2.72 1.69
N ASP A 246 -24.44 -2.23 1.91
CA ASP A 246 -24.81 -0.81 2.05
C ASP A 246 -24.98 -0.35 3.51
N GLU A 247 -24.69 -1.20 4.49
CA GLU A 247 -24.82 -0.85 5.91
C GLU A 247 -23.73 0.12 6.34
N GLY A 248 -24.09 1.37 6.64
CA GLY A 248 -23.16 2.46 6.94
C GLY A 248 -22.15 2.13 8.02
N ALA A 249 -22.60 1.52 9.14
CA ALA A 249 -21.73 1.15 10.24
C ALA A 249 -20.63 0.13 9.83
N VAL A 250 -20.98 -0.84 8.99
CA VAL A 250 -20.02 -1.87 8.51
C VAL A 250 -19.00 -1.25 7.54
N VAL A 251 -19.49 -0.41 6.62
CA VAL A 251 -18.62 0.31 5.67
C VAL A 251 -17.67 1.26 6.41
N ALA A 252 -18.18 2.03 7.38
CA ALA A 252 -17.37 2.92 8.20
C ALA A 252 -16.33 2.18 9.04
N LEU A 253 -16.69 1.02 9.61
CA LEU A 253 -15.76 0.15 10.35
C LEU A 253 -14.63 -0.35 9.46
N ALA A 254 -14.93 -0.94 8.29
CA ALA A 254 -13.91 -1.41 7.35
C ALA A 254 -12.95 -0.29 6.96
N ARG A 255 -13.49 0.91 6.72
CA ARG A 255 -12.74 2.13 6.43
C ARG A 255 -11.85 2.55 7.60
N SER A 256 -12.35 2.58 8.82
CA SER A 256 -11.57 2.98 10.01
C SER A 256 -10.41 2.02 10.30
N LEU A 257 -10.61 0.73 10.04
CA LEU A 257 -9.57 -0.29 10.15
C LEU A 257 -8.62 -0.30 8.94
N GLY A 258 -8.91 0.45 7.88
CA GLY A 258 -8.15 0.41 6.62
C GLY A 258 -8.12 -0.99 5.99
N ALA A 259 -9.17 -1.79 6.20
CA ALA A 259 -9.27 -3.17 5.75
C ALA A 259 -10.36 -3.29 4.67
N PRO A 260 -10.16 -4.12 3.61
CA PRO A 260 -11.16 -4.33 2.58
C PRO A 260 -12.42 -4.99 3.16
N LEU A 261 -13.58 -4.52 2.72
CA LEU A 261 -14.87 -5.18 3.00
C LEU A 261 -15.05 -6.36 2.04
N ARG A 262 -15.36 -7.54 2.61
CA ARG A 262 -15.64 -8.76 1.88
C ARG A 262 -17.09 -9.16 2.12
N LEU A 263 -17.81 -9.43 1.04
CA LEU A 263 -19.21 -9.80 1.07
C LEU A 263 -19.36 -11.30 0.81
N PHE A 264 -20.16 -11.96 1.61
CA PHE A 264 -20.44 -13.38 1.53
C PHE A 264 -21.92 -13.62 1.45
N ASP A 265 -22.38 -14.54 0.61
CA ASP A 265 -23.76 -14.97 0.63
C ASP A 265 -24.06 -15.90 1.83
N ALA A 266 -25.32 -15.98 2.22
CA ALA A 266 -25.74 -16.76 3.39
C ALA A 266 -25.49 -18.27 3.22
N ALA A 267 -25.62 -18.79 2.00
CA ALA A 267 -25.42 -20.22 1.72
C ALA A 267 -23.95 -20.60 1.88
N TRP A 268 -23.04 -19.77 1.40
CA TRP A 268 -21.59 -19.95 1.57
C TRP A 268 -21.19 -19.94 3.04
N LEU A 269 -21.70 -18.97 3.83
CA LEU A 269 -21.41 -18.88 5.26
C LEU A 269 -21.97 -20.09 6.05
N ALA A 270 -23.16 -20.58 5.67
CA ALA A 270 -23.76 -21.75 6.30
C ALA A 270 -22.95 -23.02 6.03
N ALA A 271 -22.47 -23.22 4.81
CA ALA A 271 -21.58 -24.33 4.47
C ALA A 271 -20.26 -24.27 5.25
N PHE A 272 -19.63 -23.09 5.28
CA PHE A 272 -18.39 -22.88 6.01
C PHE A 272 -18.53 -23.11 7.53
N ALA A 273 -19.65 -22.72 8.13
CA ALA A 273 -19.93 -22.96 9.56
C ALA A 273 -20.01 -24.45 9.89
N GLN A 274 -20.52 -25.29 8.98
CA GLN A 274 -20.53 -26.75 9.16
C GLN A 274 -19.12 -27.34 9.12
N ASP A 275 -18.27 -26.87 8.21
CA ASP A 275 -16.87 -27.32 8.11
C ASP A 275 -16.07 -26.96 9.37
N VAL A 276 -16.25 -25.73 9.90
CA VAL A 276 -15.59 -25.30 11.15
C VAL A 276 -16.07 -26.10 12.36
N ALA A 277 -17.36 -26.45 12.42
CA ALA A 277 -17.89 -27.31 13.48
C ALA A 277 -17.29 -28.73 13.43
N ALA A 278 -17.09 -29.29 12.24
CA ALA A 278 -16.45 -30.57 12.02
C ALA A 278 -14.95 -30.58 12.41
N LEU A 279 -14.26 -29.47 12.29
CA LEU A 279 -12.85 -29.34 12.70
C LEU A 279 -12.65 -29.20 14.22
N ARG A 280 -13.72 -28.87 14.96
CA ARG A 280 -13.69 -28.70 16.43
C ARG A 280 -14.18 -29.95 17.20
N ALA A 281 -14.73 -30.92 16.50
CA ALA A 281 -15.18 -32.21 17.03
C ALA A 281 -14.08 -33.26 16.96
#